data_0a92315de58b5f2600d8acfd1c23f1ef
#
_entry.id   0a92315de58b5f2600d8acfd1c23f1ef
#
_cell.length_a   1.000
_cell.length_b   1.000
_cell.length_c   1.000
_cell.angle_alpha   90.00
_cell.angle_beta   90.00
_cell.angle_gamma   90.00
#
_symmetry.space_group_name_H-M   'P 1'
#
loop_
_entity.id
_entity.type
_entity.pdbx_description
1 polymer ?
#
loop_
_entity_poly.entity_id
_entity_poly.type
_entity_poly.pdbx_seq_one_letter_code
_entity_poly.pdbx_strand_id
1 'polypeptide(L)'
;HAFKGFIDGVIKAKGKRGEELYWILDWKTTARGWMREKRSDEMTKSQLALYKNYWCQKNPQVQFKNVRCGFVLLKKSAKPGQHCELFSVSMGDVPVKRSLKVVSNMLTAVKRGVALKNRDACMWCEYKNTEHCT
;
A
#
# COMPACT_ATOMS: atom_id res chain seq x y z
N HIS A 1 2.70 -7.04 20.50
CA HIS A 1 2.63 -7.55 19.12
C HIS A 1 3.42 -6.61 18.22
N ALA A 2 4.33 -7.15 17.39
CA ALA A 2 5.08 -6.37 16.41
C ALA A 2 4.27 -6.27 15.11
N PHE A 3 4.10 -5.05 14.58
CA PHE A 3 3.60 -4.84 13.24
C PHE A 3 4.71 -5.12 12.25
N LYS A 4 4.50 -6.05 11.32
CA LYS A 4 5.51 -6.51 10.37
C LYS A 4 5.05 -6.30 8.94
N GLY A 5 5.95 -5.83 8.09
CA GLY A 5 5.72 -5.68 6.65
C GLY A 5 7.02 -5.91 5.89
N PHE A 6 6.90 -6.32 4.64
CA PHE A 6 8.01 -6.57 3.74
C PHE A 6 7.89 -5.62 2.55
N ILE A 7 8.96 -4.88 2.26
CA ILE A 7 9.07 -4.02 1.08
C ILE A 7 9.70 -4.85 -0.03
N ASP A 8 9.06 -4.94 -1.18
CA ASP A 8 9.57 -5.76 -2.29
C ASP A 8 10.82 -5.14 -2.93
N GLY A 9 10.90 -3.81 -2.98
CA GLY A 9 12.08 -3.14 -3.52
C GLY A 9 12.21 -1.68 -3.11
N VAL A 10 13.47 -1.25 -2.93
CA VAL A 10 13.83 0.15 -2.78
C VAL A 10 14.89 0.49 -3.82
N ILE A 11 14.59 1.44 -4.70
CA ILE A 11 15.49 1.86 -5.77
C ILE A 11 15.94 3.30 -5.52
N LYS A 12 17.25 3.52 -5.52
CA LYS A 12 17.85 4.86 -5.51
C LYS A 12 17.95 5.36 -6.95
N ALA A 13 17.46 6.57 -7.22
CA ALA A 13 17.47 7.20 -8.53
C ALA A 13 17.86 8.67 -8.40
N LYS A 14 18.27 9.29 -9.51
CA LYS A 14 18.46 10.73 -9.60
C LYS A 14 17.18 11.37 -10.13
N GLY A 15 16.73 12.42 -9.46
CA GLY A 15 15.63 13.26 -9.92
C GLY A 15 16.06 14.21 -11.05
N LYS A 16 15.09 14.92 -11.62
CA LYS A 16 15.34 15.84 -12.75
C LYS A 16 16.29 16.99 -12.43
N ARG A 17 16.41 17.35 -11.16
CA ARG A 17 17.30 18.43 -10.67
C ARG A 17 18.58 17.88 -10.05
N GLY A 18 18.89 16.59 -10.26
CA GLY A 18 20.06 15.91 -9.70
C GLY A 18 19.89 15.45 -8.24
N GLU A 19 18.73 15.70 -7.61
CA GLU A 19 18.46 15.27 -6.26
C GLU A 19 18.38 13.73 -6.16
N GLU A 20 18.79 13.19 -5.02
CA GLU A 20 18.63 11.75 -4.72
C GLU A 20 17.17 11.45 -4.38
N LEU A 21 16.57 10.51 -5.10
CA LEU A 21 15.23 10.00 -4.86
C LEU A 21 15.29 8.51 -4.49
N TYR A 22 14.43 8.10 -3.60
CA TYR A 22 14.27 6.71 -3.19
C TYR A 22 12.85 6.27 -3.54
N TRP A 23 12.73 5.23 -4.37
CA TRP A 23 11.46 4.65 -4.76
C TRP A 23 11.17 3.41 -3.94
N ILE A 24 10.12 3.44 -3.15
CA ILE A 24 9.57 2.27 -2.48
C ILE A 24 8.57 1.65 -3.44
N LEU A 25 8.86 0.43 -3.87
CA LEU A 25 8.09 -0.29 -4.87
C LEU A 25 7.49 -1.55 -4.28
N ASP A 26 6.28 -1.85 -4.72
CA ASP A 26 5.55 -3.07 -4.41
C ASP A 26 5.05 -3.70 -5.72
N TRP A 27 5.36 -4.99 -5.92
CA TRP A 27 5.07 -5.72 -7.15
C TRP A 27 3.66 -6.30 -7.11
N LYS A 28 2.90 -6.07 -8.15
CA LYS A 28 1.55 -6.62 -8.26
C LYS A 28 1.35 -7.28 -9.62
N THR A 29 0.94 -8.54 -9.61
CA THR A 29 0.56 -9.25 -10.83
C THR A 29 -0.88 -8.91 -11.20
N THR A 30 -1.14 -8.78 -12.50
CA THR A 30 -2.48 -8.50 -13.03
C THR A 30 -2.61 -9.09 -14.43
N ALA A 31 -3.82 -9.33 -14.91
CA ALA A 31 -4.03 -9.80 -16.27
C ALA A 31 -3.65 -8.71 -17.29
N ARG A 32 -4.28 -7.54 -17.21
CA ARG A 32 -4.15 -6.46 -18.22
C ARG A 32 -3.73 -5.12 -17.66
N GLY A 33 -3.59 -4.98 -16.34
CA GLY A 33 -3.37 -3.74 -15.60
C GLY A 33 -4.48 -3.47 -14.60
N TRP A 34 -4.38 -2.36 -13.89
CA TRP A 34 -5.40 -1.95 -12.92
C TRP A 34 -6.40 -0.99 -13.54
N MET A 35 -7.68 -1.27 -13.35
CA MET A 35 -8.77 -0.35 -13.66
C MET A 35 -8.79 0.83 -12.68
N ARG A 36 -9.57 1.87 -13.01
CA ARG A 36 -9.63 3.12 -12.24
C ARG A 36 -9.98 2.90 -10.77
N GLU A 37 -10.94 2.02 -10.50
CA GLU A 37 -11.40 1.68 -9.14
C GLU A 37 -10.27 1.13 -8.29
N LYS A 38 -9.48 0.19 -8.84
CA LYS A 38 -8.32 -0.38 -8.16
C LYS A 38 -7.21 0.65 -7.95
N ARG A 39 -7.01 1.54 -8.92
CA ARG A 39 -6.02 2.63 -8.81
C ARG A 39 -6.42 3.67 -7.75
N SER A 40 -7.71 3.86 -7.50
CA SER A 40 -8.22 4.78 -6.47
C SER A 40 -8.34 4.16 -5.08
N ASP A 41 -8.26 2.83 -4.96
CA ASP A 41 -8.43 2.10 -3.71
C ASP A 41 -7.42 2.53 -2.62
N GLU A 42 -7.94 3.20 -1.61
CA GLU A 42 -7.14 3.73 -0.49
C GLU A 42 -6.54 2.62 0.38
N MET A 43 -7.22 1.48 0.53
CA MET A 43 -6.69 0.35 1.30
C MET A 43 -5.44 -0.23 0.64
N THR A 44 -5.47 -0.41 -0.68
CA THR A 44 -4.30 -0.85 -1.44
C THR A 44 -3.14 0.15 -1.30
N LYS A 45 -3.41 1.46 -1.40
CA LYS A 45 -2.39 2.50 -1.25
C LYS A 45 -1.85 2.61 0.18
N SER A 46 -2.64 2.26 1.19
CA SER A 46 -2.21 2.28 2.59
C SER A 46 -0.99 1.40 2.86
N GLN A 47 -0.80 0.32 2.10
CA GLN A 47 0.41 -0.49 2.16
C GLN A 47 1.67 0.35 1.90
N LEU A 48 1.67 1.12 0.81
CA LEU A 48 2.80 2.01 0.46
C LEU A 48 2.99 3.14 1.48
N ALA A 49 1.89 3.67 2.05
CA ALA A 49 1.95 4.69 3.08
C ALA A 49 2.69 4.20 4.33
N LEU A 50 2.37 2.97 4.78
CA LEU A 50 3.02 2.33 5.91
C LEU A 50 4.49 2.01 5.61
N TYR A 51 4.78 1.47 4.42
CA TYR A 51 6.15 1.21 3.97
C TYR A 51 6.99 2.48 3.99
N LYS A 52 6.48 3.57 3.40
CA LYS A 52 7.17 4.87 3.41
C LYS A 52 7.44 5.36 4.82
N ASN A 53 6.43 5.33 5.70
CA ASN A 53 6.58 5.78 7.07
C ASN A 53 7.69 5.03 7.81
N TYR A 54 7.64 3.71 7.81
CA TYR A 54 8.59 2.90 8.56
C TYR A 54 9.98 2.88 7.92
N TRP A 55 10.06 2.95 6.60
CA TRP A 55 11.34 3.06 5.91
C TRP A 55 12.03 4.39 6.22
N CYS A 56 11.30 5.52 6.21
CA CYS A 56 11.84 6.82 6.57
C CYS A 56 12.30 6.88 8.04
N GLN A 57 11.58 6.23 8.96
CA GLN A 57 12.01 6.12 10.36
C GLN A 57 13.35 5.39 10.51
N LYS A 58 13.60 4.37 9.70
CA LYS A 58 14.86 3.62 9.68
C LYS A 58 15.97 4.33 8.90
N ASN A 59 15.63 5.33 8.09
CA ASN A 59 16.57 6.09 7.25
C ASN A 59 16.41 7.59 7.49
N PRO A 60 16.69 8.10 8.71
CA PRO A 60 16.45 9.49 9.10
C PRO A 60 17.29 10.50 8.30
N GLN A 61 18.38 10.06 7.67
CA GLN A 61 19.22 10.87 6.79
C GLN A 61 18.52 11.21 5.47
N VAL A 62 17.44 10.48 5.09
CA VAL A 62 16.71 10.71 3.85
C VAL A 62 15.49 11.59 4.13
N GLN A 63 15.40 12.71 3.41
CA GLN A 63 14.25 13.60 3.54
C GLN A 63 12.98 12.90 3.03
N PHE A 64 11.91 12.97 3.81
CA PHE A 64 10.61 12.34 3.50
C PHE A 64 10.07 12.70 2.10
N LYS A 65 10.26 13.96 1.65
CA LYS A 65 9.86 14.43 0.33
C LYS A 65 10.61 13.77 -0.83
N ASN A 66 11.81 13.22 -0.57
CA ASN A 66 12.63 12.53 -1.56
C ASN A 66 12.29 11.05 -1.70
N VAL A 67 11.37 10.54 -0.87
CA VAL A 67 10.88 9.16 -0.94
C VAL A 67 9.60 9.14 -1.78
N ARG A 68 9.65 8.42 -2.89
CA ARG A 68 8.54 8.17 -3.82
C ARG A 68 7.98 6.77 -3.59
N CYS A 69 6.73 6.57 -3.98
CA CYS A 69 6.08 5.27 -3.86
C CYS A 69 5.40 4.88 -5.16
N GLY A 70 5.35 3.60 -5.44
CA GLY A 70 4.65 3.09 -6.61
C GLY A 70 4.41 1.59 -6.57
N PHE A 71 3.43 1.18 -7.36
CA PHE A 71 3.23 -0.22 -7.68
C PHE A 71 3.85 -0.53 -9.04
N VAL A 72 4.54 -1.65 -9.12
CA VAL A 72 5.02 -2.18 -10.39
C VAL A 72 4.06 -3.27 -10.82
N LEU A 73 3.25 -2.96 -11.83
CA LEU A 73 2.24 -3.85 -12.35
C LEU A 73 2.85 -4.79 -13.40
N LEU A 74 2.89 -6.08 -13.09
CA LEU A 74 3.33 -7.14 -14.00
C LEU A 74 2.09 -7.70 -14.71
N LYS A 75 1.94 -7.38 -15.99
CA LYS A 75 0.74 -7.69 -16.80
C LYS A 75 0.96 -8.98 -17.58
N LYS A 76 0.21 -10.04 -17.24
CA LYS A 76 0.35 -11.37 -17.87
C LYS A 76 -0.08 -11.37 -19.34
N SER A 77 -1.16 -10.66 -19.68
CA SER A 77 -1.79 -10.66 -21.01
C SER A 77 -1.52 -9.36 -21.79
N ALA A 78 -0.36 -8.72 -21.57
CA ALA A 78 0.03 -7.52 -22.31
C ALA A 78 0.71 -7.88 -23.64
N LYS A 79 0.71 -6.91 -24.57
CA LYS A 79 1.52 -7.01 -25.79
C LYS A 79 3.02 -7.03 -25.46
N PRO A 80 3.86 -7.59 -26.33
CA PRO A 80 5.32 -7.53 -26.16
C PRO A 80 5.81 -6.10 -25.84
N GLY A 81 6.69 -5.97 -24.85
CA GLY A 81 7.19 -4.68 -24.39
C GLY A 81 6.28 -3.91 -23.42
N GLN A 82 5.04 -4.36 -23.18
CA GLN A 82 4.08 -3.69 -22.30
C GLN A 82 3.76 -4.46 -21.01
N HIS A 83 4.56 -5.46 -20.67
CA HIS A 83 4.32 -6.35 -19.52
C HIS A 83 4.57 -5.69 -18.17
N CYS A 84 5.29 -4.57 -18.14
CA CYS A 84 5.60 -3.86 -16.90
C CYS A 84 5.08 -2.41 -16.97
N GLU A 85 4.43 -1.97 -15.90
CA GLU A 85 3.94 -0.60 -15.75
C GLU A 85 4.24 -0.09 -14.36
N LEU A 86 4.92 1.07 -14.26
CA LEU A 86 5.06 1.77 -13.00
C LEU A 86 3.84 2.67 -12.75
N PHE A 87 3.05 2.29 -11.77
CA PHE A 87 1.96 3.12 -11.25
C PHE A 87 2.45 3.92 -10.04
N SER A 88 2.85 5.16 -10.28
CA SER A 88 3.31 6.09 -9.24
C SER A 88 2.14 6.54 -8.37
N VAL A 89 2.33 6.53 -7.05
CA VAL A 89 1.33 6.93 -6.07
C VAL A 89 1.86 8.11 -5.25
N SER A 90 1.11 9.22 -5.25
CA SER A 90 1.44 10.36 -4.42
C SER A 90 1.23 10.02 -2.94
N MET A 91 2.30 10.06 -2.16
CA MET A 91 2.32 9.62 -0.77
C MET A 91 2.96 10.69 0.11
N GLY A 92 2.21 11.78 0.34
CA GLY A 92 2.58 12.85 1.26
C GLY A 92 2.20 12.55 2.71
N ASP A 93 2.31 13.55 3.59
CA ASP A 93 2.05 13.40 5.03
C ASP A 93 0.60 13.00 5.33
N VAL A 94 -0.36 13.56 4.59
CA VAL A 94 -1.80 13.33 4.85
C VAL A 94 -2.20 11.87 4.63
N PRO A 95 -1.94 11.23 3.48
CA PRO A 95 -2.19 9.81 3.31
C PRO A 95 -1.49 8.93 4.34
N VAL A 96 -0.24 9.25 4.68
CA VAL A 96 0.52 8.48 5.68
C VAL A 96 -0.11 8.58 7.05
N LYS A 97 -0.45 9.79 7.53
CA LYS A 97 -1.15 9.98 8.82
C LYS A 97 -2.49 9.27 8.86
N ARG A 98 -3.26 9.29 7.76
CA ARG A 98 -4.54 8.56 7.65
C ARG A 98 -4.35 7.06 7.82
N SER A 99 -3.37 6.47 7.11
CA SER A 99 -3.08 5.04 7.21
C SER A 99 -2.61 4.64 8.61
N LEU A 100 -1.76 5.45 9.25
CA LEU A 100 -1.32 5.21 10.64
C LEU A 100 -2.49 5.27 11.62
N LYS A 101 -3.45 6.19 11.45
CA LYS A 101 -4.65 6.27 12.28
C LYS A 101 -5.51 5.01 12.14
N VAL A 102 -5.67 4.47 10.92
CA VAL A 102 -6.40 3.21 10.69
C VAL A 102 -5.73 2.06 11.45
N VAL A 103 -4.41 1.92 11.36
CA VAL A 103 -3.65 0.90 12.11
C VAL A 103 -3.82 1.08 13.62
N SER A 104 -3.71 2.31 14.13
CA SER A 104 -3.90 2.61 15.55
C SER A 104 -5.30 2.24 16.05
N ASN A 105 -6.33 2.56 15.28
CA ASN A 105 -7.71 2.21 15.59
C ASN A 105 -7.91 0.69 15.62
N MET A 106 -7.37 -0.01 14.62
CA MET A 106 -7.38 -1.48 14.55
C MET A 106 -6.73 -2.10 15.78
N LEU A 107 -5.52 -1.66 16.15
CA LEU A 107 -4.82 -2.16 17.32
C LEU A 107 -5.59 -1.89 18.63
N THR A 108 -6.25 -0.73 18.71
CA THR A 108 -7.11 -0.40 19.86
C THR A 108 -8.32 -1.34 19.95
N ALA A 109 -8.97 -1.62 18.82
CA ALA A 109 -10.09 -2.56 18.76
C ALA A 109 -9.65 -3.97 19.19
N VAL A 110 -8.52 -4.45 18.65
CA VAL A 110 -7.95 -5.76 19.02
C VAL A 110 -7.64 -5.84 20.52
N LYS A 111 -7.00 -4.80 21.10
CA LYS A 111 -6.71 -4.77 22.55
C LYS A 111 -7.97 -4.80 23.41
N ARG A 112 -9.07 -4.25 22.92
CA ARG A 112 -10.37 -4.26 23.62
C ARG A 112 -11.20 -5.52 23.35
N GLY A 113 -10.69 -6.47 22.58
CA GLY A 113 -11.44 -7.66 22.17
C GLY A 113 -12.64 -7.38 21.25
N VAL A 114 -12.63 -6.21 20.57
CA VAL A 114 -13.71 -5.82 19.66
C VAL A 114 -13.43 -6.34 18.26
N ALA A 115 -14.28 -7.21 17.74
CA ALA A 115 -14.25 -7.67 16.35
C ALA A 115 -15.02 -6.68 15.48
N LEU A 116 -14.30 -5.97 14.60
CA LEU A 116 -14.92 -5.06 13.63
C LEU A 116 -15.34 -5.85 12.39
N LYS A 117 -16.63 -5.74 12.03
CA LYS A 117 -17.16 -6.39 10.83
C LYS A 117 -16.79 -5.59 9.58
N ASN A 118 -16.18 -6.27 8.61
CA ASN A 118 -16.00 -5.70 7.25
C ASN A 118 -17.25 -6.01 6.41
N ARG A 119 -18.23 -5.11 6.45
CA ARG A 119 -19.50 -5.27 5.72
C ARG A 119 -19.34 -5.21 4.20
N ASP A 120 -18.30 -4.56 3.69
CA ASP A 120 -18.02 -4.49 2.26
C ASP A 120 -17.56 -5.85 1.70
N ALA A 121 -17.05 -6.73 2.56
CA ALA A 121 -16.68 -8.09 2.19
C ALA A 121 -17.85 -9.10 2.26
N CYS A 122 -19.04 -8.70 2.71
CA CYS A 122 -20.17 -9.62 2.90
C CYS A 122 -20.63 -10.32 1.60
N MET A 123 -20.38 -9.71 0.44
CA MET A 123 -20.71 -10.32 -0.86
C MET A 123 -19.94 -11.62 -1.12
N TRP A 124 -18.72 -11.72 -0.58
CA TRP A 124 -17.78 -12.84 -0.79
C TRP A 124 -17.51 -13.64 0.48
N CYS A 125 -18.26 -13.35 1.55
CA CYS A 125 -18.05 -13.97 2.86
C CYS A 125 -18.75 -15.32 2.94
N GLU A 126 -17.99 -16.37 3.20
CA GLU A 126 -18.51 -17.74 3.40
C GLU A 126 -19.42 -17.85 4.63
N TYR A 127 -19.27 -16.97 5.63
CA TYR A 127 -20.07 -16.93 6.84
C TYR A 127 -21.33 -16.06 6.72
N LYS A 128 -21.60 -15.46 5.54
CA LYS A 128 -22.78 -14.61 5.33
C LYS A 128 -24.06 -15.40 5.58
N ASN A 129 -24.95 -14.85 6.45
CA ASN A 129 -26.22 -15.45 6.82
C ASN A 129 -26.11 -16.81 7.56
N THR A 130 -24.96 -17.12 8.15
CA THR A 130 -24.78 -18.26 9.05
C THR A 130 -24.85 -17.80 10.50
N GLU A 131 -24.90 -18.74 11.45
CA GLU A 131 -24.83 -18.48 12.90
C GLU A 131 -23.54 -17.76 13.34
N HIS A 132 -22.48 -17.85 12.52
CA HIS A 132 -21.20 -17.16 12.76
C HIS A 132 -21.19 -15.71 12.26
N CYS A 133 -22.22 -15.27 11.54
CA CYS A 133 -22.38 -13.91 11.06
C CYS A 133 -23.13 -13.06 12.09
N THR A 134 -22.47 -12.76 13.21
CA THR A 134 -23.03 -11.95 14.30
C THR A 134 -22.97 -10.45 14.03
#